data_3663ab628a6d08eb44fa8c960a960b52
#
_entry.id   3663ab628a6d08eb44fa8c960a960b52
#
_cell.length_a   1.000
_cell.length_b   1.000
_cell.length_c   1.000
_cell.angle_alpha   90.00
_cell.angle_beta   90.00
_cell.angle_gamma   90.00
#
_symmetry.space_group_name_H-M   'P 1'
#
loop_
_entity.id
_entity.type
_entity.pdbx_description
1 polymer ?
#
loop_
_entity_poly.entity_id
_entity_poly.type
_entity_poly.pdbx_seq_one_letter_code
_entity_poly.pdbx_strand_id
1 'polypeptide(L)'
;MNDAAKIRGKSYVVWLFISAQMIKFAKYLLNMKHKGCKFEYQEDRDNDLMRAYREQMAACEVIVLSEIFEKVVQMPTKRFWVSEERAYTVIKAMMRGKGLHGMRPTTREMYTEIYKRVCQMRASTPEKSIAQIVFAVIRQPAPKFYLTPGSARVIVTKIKSKHLEKAKKRLRHMFNML
;
A
#
# COMPACT_ATOMS: atom_id res chain seq x y z
N MET A 1 -47.00 -43.56 4.11
CA MET A 1 -46.29 -42.75 5.11
C MET A 1 -44.80 -42.62 4.79
N ASN A 2 -44.37 -42.09 3.62
CA ASN A 2 -42.92 -42.01 3.28
C ASN A 2 -42.46 -40.73 2.59
N ASP A 3 -43.31 -39.71 2.45
CA ASP A 3 -42.94 -38.51 1.71
C ASP A 3 -42.37 -37.38 2.60
N ALA A 4 -42.67 -37.36 3.88
CA ALA A 4 -42.18 -36.32 4.81
C ALA A 4 -40.68 -36.43 5.13
N ALA A 5 -40.11 -37.65 5.12
CA ALA A 5 -38.67 -37.87 5.37
C ALA A 5 -37.80 -37.47 4.18
N LYS A 6 -38.32 -37.59 2.94
CA LYS A 6 -37.61 -37.26 1.71
C LYS A 6 -37.49 -35.74 1.49
N ILE A 7 -38.45 -34.95 1.99
CA ILE A 7 -38.47 -33.49 1.92
C ILE A 7 -37.48 -32.89 2.92
N ARG A 8 -37.38 -33.45 4.14
CA ARG A 8 -36.41 -33.00 5.16
C ARG A 8 -34.95 -33.20 4.72
N GLY A 9 -34.62 -34.33 4.08
CA GLY A 9 -33.26 -34.59 3.60
C GLY A 9 -32.77 -33.59 2.52
N LYS A 10 -33.63 -33.19 1.60
CA LYS A 10 -33.31 -32.19 0.56
C LYS A 10 -33.07 -30.81 1.14
N SER A 11 -33.80 -30.42 2.18
CA SER A 11 -33.66 -29.13 2.84
C SER A 11 -32.31 -29.01 3.58
N TYR A 12 -31.84 -30.05 4.24
CA TYR A 12 -30.53 -30.07 4.92
C TYR A 12 -29.35 -30.00 3.95
N VAL A 13 -29.41 -30.69 2.83
CA VAL A 13 -28.35 -30.68 1.82
C VAL A 13 -28.23 -29.29 1.19
N VAL A 14 -29.35 -28.65 0.88
CA VAL A 14 -29.36 -27.25 0.36
C VAL A 14 -28.82 -26.29 1.40
N TRP A 15 -29.17 -26.43 2.66
CA TRP A 15 -28.68 -25.57 3.75
C TRP A 15 -27.17 -25.73 3.98
N LEU A 16 -26.64 -26.97 3.94
CA LEU A 16 -25.20 -27.25 4.01
C LEU A 16 -24.44 -26.68 2.79
N PHE A 17 -25.02 -26.71 1.61
CA PHE A 17 -24.42 -26.17 0.41
C PHE A 17 -24.36 -24.64 0.47
N ILE A 18 -25.40 -23.97 0.94
CA ILE A 18 -25.46 -22.53 1.14
C ILE A 18 -24.46 -22.10 2.23
N SER A 19 -24.36 -22.81 3.34
CA SER A 19 -23.41 -22.49 4.41
C SER A 19 -21.95 -22.67 3.95
N ALA A 20 -21.63 -23.70 3.19
CA ALA A 20 -20.29 -23.92 2.61
C ALA A 20 -19.92 -22.82 1.60
N GLN A 21 -20.87 -22.35 0.79
CA GLN A 21 -20.69 -21.24 -0.13
C GLN A 21 -20.46 -19.92 0.63
N MET A 22 -21.22 -19.67 1.69
CA MET A 22 -21.06 -18.48 2.55
C MET A 22 -19.69 -18.46 3.24
N ILE A 23 -19.19 -19.62 3.71
CA ILE A 23 -17.85 -19.74 4.30
C ILE A 23 -16.76 -19.46 3.25
N LYS A 24 -16.91 -19.98 2.02
CA LYS A 24 -15.97 -19.68 0.91
C LYS A 24 -15.99 -18.20 0.55
N PHE A 25 -17.19 -17.59 0.49
CA PHE A 25 -17.35 -16.17 0.21
C PHE A 25 -16.79 -15.30 1.32
N ALA A 26 -17.00 -15.65 2.58
CA ALA A 26 -16.39 -14.97 3.73
C ALA A 26 -14.86 -15.08 3.72
N LYS A 27 -14.29 -16.25 3.42
CA LYS A 27 -12.83 -16.42 3.22
C LYS A 27 -12.30 -15.62 2.03
N TYR A 28 -13.05 -15.54 0.94
CA TYR A 28 -12.70 -14.72 -0.23
C TYR A 28 -12.68 -13.24 0.13
N LEU A 29 -13.70 -12.73 0.84
CA LEU A 29 -13.76 -11.33 1.31
C LEU A 29 -12.64 -11.00 2.31
N LEU A 30 -12.33 -11.90 3.24
CA LEU A 30 -11.21 -11.74 4.18
C LEU A 30 -9.85 -11.70 3.46
N ASN A 31 -9.66 -12.54 2.45
CA ASN A 31 -8.45 -12.53 1.62
C ASN A 31 -8.35 -11.29 0.71
N MET A 32 -9.48 -10.77 0.22
CA MET A 32 -9.53 -9.55 -0.58
C MET A 32 -9.13 -8.33 0.23
N LYS A 33 -9.59 -8.20 1.48
CA LYS A 33 -9.22 -7.06 2.36
C LYS A 33 -7.71 -6.96 2.61
N HIS A 34 -6.98 -8.06 2.69
CA HIS A 34 -5.52 -8.04 2.87
C HIS A 34 -4.73 -7.80 1.58
N LYS A 35 -5.27 -8.14 0.42
CA LYS A 35 -4.60 -7.91 -0.88
C LYS A 35 -4.86 -6.51 -1.46
N GLY A 36 -6.03 -5.93 -1.23
CA GLY A 36 -6.44 -4.64 -1.80
C GLY A 36 -5.59 -3.46 -1.32
N CYS A 37 -5.36 -3.33 -0.01
CA CYS A 37 -4.65 -2.17 0.55
C CYS A 37 -3.16 -2.05 0.16
N LYS A 38 -2.48 -3.15 -0.16
CA LYS A 38 -1.10 -3.11 -0.66
C LYS A 38 -1.02 -2.80 -2.16
N PHE A 39 -2.06 -3.09 -2.91
CA PHE A 39 -2.08 -2.99 -4.38
C PHE A 39 -2.50 -1.61 -4.87
N GLU A 40 -3.40 -0.94 -4.15
CA GLU A 40 -4.03 0.30 -4.59
C GLU A 40 -3.03 1.45 -4.82
N TYR A 41 -2.02 1.59 -3.96
CA TYR A 41 -1.02 2.65 -4.08
C TYR A 41 0.38 2.15 -4.48
N GLN A 42 0.53 0.87 -4.77
CA GLN A 42 1.86 0.31 -5.05
C GLN A 42 2.42 0.86 -6.36
N GLU A 43 1.60 0.93 -7.38
CA GLU A 43 2.03 1.40 -8.71
C GLU A 43 2.37 2.90 -8.67
N ASP A 44 1.53 3.70 -8.03
CA ASP A 44 1.77 5.15 -7.88
C ASP A 44 3.02 5.43 -7.06
N ARG A 45 3.23 4.71 -5.97
CA ARG A 45 4.45 4.80 -5.18
C ARG A 45 5.68 4.40 -5.98
N ASP A 46 5.60 3.30 -6.72
CA ASP A 46 6.69 2.78 -7.53
C ASP A 46 7.03 3.75 -8.66
N ASN A 47 6.03 4.39 -9.28
CA ASN A 47 6.22 5.45 -10.27
C ASN A 47 6.87 6.70 -9.67
N ASP A 48 6.44 7.12 -8.48
CA ASP A 48 7.03 8.26 -7.76
C ASP A 48 8.49 8.00 -7.38
N LEU A 49 8.79 6.78 -6.90
CA LEU A 49 10.16 6.36 -6.60
C LEU A 49 11.05 6.32 -7.86
N MET A 50 10.50 5.85 -8.99
CA MET A 50 11.22 5.87 -10.27
C MET A 50 11.47 7.28 -10.80
N ARG A 51 10.55 8.22 -10.56
CA ARG A 51 10.76 9.63 -10.85
C ARG A 51 11.96 10.16 -10.06
N ALA A 52 11.93 10.01 -8.74
CA ALA A 52 13.00 10.45 -7.85
C ALA A 52 14.35 9.81 -8.21
N TYR A 53 14.36 8.51 -8.54
CA TYR A 53 15.57 7.83 -8.99
C TYR A 53 16.13 8.42 -10.28
N ARG A 54 15.28 8.72 -11.28
CA ARG A 54 15.71 9.32 -12.55
C ARG A 54 16.26 10.73 -12.36
N GLU A 55 15.61 11.55 -11.52
CA GLU A 55 16.05 12.87 -11.17
C GLU A 55 17.46 12.86 -10.53
N GLN A 56 17.68 11.95 -9.57
CA GLN A 56 19.01 11.82 -8.94
C GLN A 56 20.07 11.28 -9.90
N MET A 57 19.72 10.34 -10.78
CA MET A 57 20.62 9.83 -11.80
C MET A 57 21.04 10.93 -12.81
N ALA A 58 20.10 11.81 -13.18
CA ALA A 58 20.40 12.92 -14.10
C ALA A 58 21.23 14.04 -13.45
N ALA A 59 21.12 14.20 -12.13
CA ALA A 59 21.85 15.23 -11.39
C ALA A 59 23.29 14.83 -10.97
N CYS A 60 23.67 13.56 -11.13
CA CYS A 60 24.97 13.05 -10.71
C CYS A 60 25.94 12.96 -11.90
N GLU A 61 27.12 13.57 -11.77
CA GLU A 61 28.24 13.41 -12.72
C GLU A 61 28.89 12.01 -12.59
N VAL A 62 29.02 11.54 -11.35
CA VAL A 62 29.58 10.21 -11.04
C VAL A 62 28.49 9.35 -10.41
N ILE A 63 28.27 8.17 -10.98
CA ILE A 63 27.21 7.25 -10.54
C ILE A 63 27.73 6.31 -9.45
N VAL A 64 27.47 6.66 -8.19
CA VAL A 64 27.65 5.79 -7.03
C VAL A 64 26.28 5.34 -6.53
N LEU A 65 25.87 4.11 -6.86
CA LEU A 65 24.50 3.64 -6.60
C LEU A 65 24.08 3.70 -5.12
N SER A 66 24.99 3.48 -4.17
CA SER A 66 24.67 3.60 -2.73
C SER A 66 24.25 5.00 -2.37
N GLU A 67 25.01 6.02 -2.76
CA GLU A 67 24.73 7.42 -2.49
C GLU A 67 23.45 7.91 -3.19
N ILE A 68 23.21 7.44 -4.41
CA ILE A 68 21.98 7.76 -5.14
C ILE A 68 20.77 7.29 -4.37
N PHE A 69 20.77 6.05 -3.86
CA PHE A 69 19.62 5.55 -3.09
C PHE A 69 19.47 6.23 -1.73
N GLU A 70 20.54 6.68 -1.10
CA GLU A 70 20.48 7.52 0.10
C GLU A 70 19.80 8.85 -0.18
N LYS A 71 20.17 9.52 -1.28
CA LYS A 71 19.54 10.77 -1.73
C LYS A 71 18.09 10.56 -2.16
N VAL A 72 17.79 9.51 -2.94
CA VAL A 72 16.43 9.19 -3.41
C VAL A 72 15.44 9.03 -2.27
N VAL A 73 15.81 8.31 -1.19
CA VAL A 73 14.88 8.10 -0.07
C VAL A 73 14.59 9.36 0.73
N GLN A 74 15.46 10.38 0.64
CA GLN A 74 15.26 11.69 1.27
C GLN A 74 14.48 12.68 0.41
N MET A 75 14.20 12.33 -0.85
CA MET A 75 13.41 13.22 -1.72
C MET A 75 11.95 13.29 -1.30
N PRO A 76 11.31 14.46 -1.50
CA PRO A 76 9.89 14.61 -1.23
C PRO A 76 9.05 13.71 -2.14
N THR A 77 7.95 13.20 -1.60
CA THR A 77 7.00 12.34 -2.30
C THR A 77 5.67 13.05 -2.53
N LYS A 78 4.91 12.58 -3.51
CA LYS A 78 3.60 13.16 -3.84
C LYS A 78 2.59 13.04 -2.69
N ARG A 79 2.72 12.01 -1.86
CA ARG A 79 1.85 11.76 -0.70
C ARG A 79 2.54 10.81 0.28
N PHE A 80 1.95 10.62 1.46
CA PHE A 80 2.33 9.51 2.33
C PHE A 80 1.82 8.19 1.74
N TRP A 81 2.74 7.26 1.44
CA TRP A 81 2.42 5.95 0.82
C TRP A 81 1.92 4.95 1.87
N VAL A 82 0.76 5.23 2.43
CA VAL A 82 0.07 4.42 3.43
C VAL A 82 -1.43 4.37 3.11
N SER A 83 -2.09 3.24 3.39
CA SER A 83 -3.54 3.14 3.20
C SER A 83 -4.29 3.99 4.23
N GLU A 84 -5.44 4.51 3.83
CA GLU A 84 -6.31 5.35 4.65
C GLU A 84 -6.72 4.64 5.94
N GLU A 85 -7.18 3.41 5.83
CA GLU A 85 -7.58 2.57 6.96
C GLU A 85 -6.44 2.35 7.96
N ARG A 86 -5.23 2.03 7.45
CA ARG A 86 -4.06 1.81 8.29
C ARG A 86 -3.61 3.09 8.99
N ALA A 87 -3.57 4.20 8.26
CA ALA A 87 -3.23 5.50 8.83
C ALA A 87 -4.20 5.90 9.95
N TYR A 88 -5.51 5.81 9.68
CA TYR A 88 -6.53 6.10 10.68
C TYR A 88 -6.39 5.24 11.94
N THR A 89 -6.23 3.92 11.78
CA THR A 89 -6.09 2.98 12.90
C THR A 89 -4.89 3.32 13.77
N VAL A 90 -3.73 3.60 13.15
CA VAL A 90 -2.50 3.92 13.89
C VAL A 90 -2.61 5.28 14.58
N ILE A 91 -3.08 6.32 13.89
CA ILE A 91 -3.23 7.67 14.44
C ILE A 91 -4.23 7.66 15.60
N LYS A 92 -5.36 6.97 15.46
CA LYS A 92 -6.34 6.81 16.54
C LYS A 92 -5.74 6.09 17.76
N ALA A 93 -4.86 5.11 17.54
CA ALA A 93 -4.14 4.45 18.64
C ALA A 93 -3.15 5.41 19.32
N MET A 94 -2.39 6.22 18.56
CA MET A 94 -1.49 7.24 19.11
C MET A 94 -2.24 8.30 19.94
N MET A 95 -3.41 8.75 19.47
CA MET A 95 -4.26 9.68 20.22
C MET A 95 -4.75 9.12 21.58
N ARG A 96 -4.80 7.79 21.71
CA ARG A 96 -5.14 7.08 22.95
C ARG A 96 -3.91 6.78 23.82
N GLY A 97 -2.75 7.36 23.50
CA GLY A 97 -1.50 7.14 24.22
C GLY A 97 -0.78 5.83 23.91
N LYS A 98 -1.22 5.08 22.89
CA LYS A 98 -0.52 3.86 22.47
C LYS A 98 0.75 4.22 21.70
N GLY A 99 1.90 3.69 22.13
CA GLY A 99 3.17 3.87 21.44
C GLY A 99 3.26 3.09 20.12
N LEU A 100 4.27 3.44 19.33
CA LEU A 100 4.59 2.79 18.04
C LEU A 100 5.60 1.62 18.22
N HIS A 101 5.47 0.88 19.33
CA HIS A 101 6.39 -0.23 19.63
C HIS A 101 6.29 -1.33 18.56
N GLY A 102 7.44 -1.95 18.24
CA GLY A 102 7.51 -3.01 17.20
C GLY A 102 7.46 -2.53 15.75
N MET A 103 7.28 -1.24 15.49
CA MET A 103 7.36 -0.70 14.13
C MET A 103 8.81 -0.41 13.72
N ARG A 104 9.11 -0.58 12.43
CA ARG A 104 10.41 -0.20 11.87
C ARG A 104 10.67 1.30 12.06
N PRO A 105 11.93 1.74 12.24
CA PRO A 105 12.26 3.15 12.48
C PRO A 105 11.67 4.10 11.44
N THR A 106 11.82 3.81 10.16
CA THR A 106 11.27 4.64 9.06
C THR A 106 9.75 4.72 9.09
N THR A 107 9.07 3.63 9.44
CA THR A 107 7.60 3.59 9.57
C THR A 107 7.14 4.40 10.79
N ARG A 108 7.88 4.30 11.90
CA ARG A 108 7.60 5.08 13.12
C ARG A 108 7.72 6.58 12.84
N GLU A 109 8.79 6.98 12.17
CA GLU A 109 9.03 8.36 11.76
C GLU A 109 7.90 8.89 10.87
N MET A 110 7.45 8.10 9.88
CA MET A 110 6.32 8.45 9.03
C MET A 110 5.04 8.72 9.83
N TYR A 111 4.69 7.83 10.76
CA TYR A 111 3.48 8.01 11.57
C TYR A 111 3.61 9.16 12.56
N THR A 112 4.79 9.45 13.10
CA THR A 112 5.06 10.62 13.93
C THR A 112 4.82 11.91 13.15
N GLU A 113 5.29 11.98 11.91
CA GLU A 113 5.05 13.15 11.04
C GLU A 113 3.56 13.30 10.69
N ILE A 114 2.89 12.21 10.33
CA ILE A 114 1.43 12.22 10.07
C ILE A 114 0.69 12.70 11.32
N TYR A 115 1.01 12.18 12.49
CA TYR A 115 0.38 12.55 13.75
C TYR A 115 0.55 14.04 14.07
N LYS A 116 1.76 14.58 13.89
CA LYS A 116 2.06 16.01 14.06
C LYS A 116 1.15 16.87 13.18
N ARG A 117 1.04 16.54 11.88
CA ARG A 117 0.18 17.27 10.94
C ARG A 117 -1.31 17.13 11.26
N VAL A 118 -1.74 15.94 11.72
CA VAL A 118 -3.12 15.71 12.17
C VAL A 118 -3.45 16.57 13.37
N CYS A 119 -2.57 16.68 14.36
CA CYS A 119 -2.78 17.55 15.52
C CYS A 119 -2.85 19.03 15.12
N GLN A 120 -1.99 19.50 14.23
CA GLN A 120 -2.00 20.86 13.70
C GLN A 120 -3.32 21.15 12.95
N MET A 121 -3.73 20.25 12.05
CA MET A 121 -4.97 20.43 11.28
C MET A 121 -6.20 20.36 12.16
N ARG A 122 -6.21 19.51 13.21
CA ARG A 122 -7.31 19.43 14.17
C ARG A 122 -7.49 20.74 14.95
N ALA A 123 -6.39 21.39 15.30
CA ALA A 123 -6.45 22.69 15.98
C ALA A 123 -7.06 23.80 15.08
N SER A 124 -6.81 23.72 13.77
CA SER A 124 -7.32 24.69 12.78
C SER A 124 -8.73 24.38 12.28
N THR A 125 -9.17 23.12 12.34
CA THR A 125 -10.48 22.67 11.81
C THR A 125 -11.16 21.70 12.77
N PRO A 126 -11.64 22.20 13.95
CA PRO A 126 -12.23 21.35 14.99
C PRO A 126 -13.55 20.66 14.57
N GLU A 127 -14.23 21.19 13.58
CA GLU A 127 -15.50 20.65 13.03
C GLU A 127 -15.33 19.35 12.22
N LYS A 128 -14.11 19.07 11.73
CA LYS A 128 -13.85 17.88 10.92
C LYS A 128 -13.63 16.65 11.78
N SER A 129 -14.13 15.52 11.31
CA SER A 129 -13.86 14.23 11.96
C SER A 129 -12.37 13.85 11.84
N ILE A 130 -11.86 13.09 12.81
CA ILE A 130 -10.46 12.60 12.80
C ILE A 130 -10.16 11.83 11.52
N ALA A 131 -11.12 11.04 11.00
CA ALA A 131 -10.95 10.30 9.77
C ALA A 131 -10.73 11.23 8.57
N GLN A 132 -11.54 12.27 8.44
CA GLN A 132 -11.40 13.27 7.37
C GLN A 132 -10.06 14.00 7.43
N ILE A 133 -9.61 14.37 8.64
CA ILE A 133 -8.32 15.02 8.83
C ILE A 133 -7.17 14.08 8.45
N VAL A 134 -7.19 12.83 8.91
CA VAL A 134 -6.15 11.84 8.56
C VAL A 134 -6.10 11.61 7.06
N PHE A 135 -7.25 11.48 6.40
CA PHE A 135 -7.31 11.27 4.94
C PHE A 135 -6.79 12.49 4.16
N ALA A 136 -7.06 13.70 4.64
CA ALA A 136 -6.52 14.92 4.06
C ALA A 136 -4.99 15.00 4.24
N VAL A 137 -4.47 14.67 5.42
CA VAL A 137 -3.04 14.73 5.73
C VAL A 137 -2.24 13.72 4.91
N ILE A 138 -2.69 12.47 4.77
CA ILE A 138 -1.92 11.46 4.01
C ILE A 138 -1.86 11.74 2.50
N ARG A 139 -2.77 12.55 1.98
CA ARG A 139 -2.78 13.01 0.58
C ARG A 139 -1.84 14.19 0.33
N GLN A 140 -1.35 14.84 1.39
CA GLN A 140 -0.35 15.90 1.26
C GLN A 140 1.01 15.34 0.88
N PRO A 141 1.87 16.16 0.23
CA PRO A 141 3.26 15.79 -0.03
C PRO A 141 3.98 15.40 1.26
N ALA A 142 4.68 14.27 1.24
CA ALA A 142 5.50 13.85 2.36
C ALA A 142 6.95 14.29 2.14
N PRO A 143 7.71 14.61 3.22
CA PRO A 143 9.06 15.13 3.11
C PRO A 143 10.07 14.11 2.57
N LYS A 144 9.78 12.82 2.67
CA LYS A 144 10.63 11.74 2.19
C LYS A 144 9.86 10.43 1.96
N PHE A 145 10.51 9.44 1.35
CA PHE A 145 9.89 8.13 1.04
C PHE A 145 9.65 7.23 2.26
N TYR A 146 10.27 7.48 3.40
CA TYR A 146 10.22 6.61 4.58
C TYR A 146 10.59 5.14 4.27
N LEU A 147 11.50 4.95 3.34
CA LEU A 147 12.09 3.67 2.95
C LEU A 147 13.56 3.63 3.37
N THR A 148 14.10 2.43 3.55
CA THR A 148 15.55 2.27 3.63
C THR A 148 16.16 2.32 2.22
N PRO A 149 17.41 2.79 2.03
CA PRO A 149 18.08 2.78 0.74
C PRO A 149 18.09 1.40 0.07
N GLY A 150 18.31 0.34 0.86
CA GLY A 150 18.25 -1.05 0.39
C GLY A 150 16.86 -1.45 -0.12
N SER A 151 15.79 -1.05 0.57
CA SER A 151 14.41 -1.31 0.11
C SER A 151 14.11 -0.56 -1.18
N ALA A 152 14.52 0.70 -1.30
CA ALA A 152 14.36 1.49 -2.51
C ALA A 152 15.09 0.85 -3.70
N ARG A 153 16.34 0.39 -3.49
CA ARG A 153 17.12 -0.33 -4.50
C ARG A 153 16.41 -1.57 -5.01
N VAL A 154 15.89 -2.42 -4.11
CA VAL A 154 15.14 -3.63 -4.48
C VAL A 154 13.91 -3.30 -5.32
N ILE A 155 13.13 -2.28 -4.93
CA ILE A 155 11.93 -1.86 -5.67
C ILE A 155 12.32 -1.37 -7.08
N VAL A 156 13.30 -0.47 -7.20
CA VAL A 156 13.75 0.08 -8.49
C VAL A 156 14.29 -1.03 -9.40
N THR A 157 15.09 -1.95 -8.88
CA THR A 157 15.61 -3.09 -9.64
C THR A 157 14.47 -3.97 -10.15
N LYS A 158 13.47 -4.27 -9.31
CA LYS A 158 12.30 -5.05 -9.70
C LYS A 158 11.46 -4.38 -10.80
N ILE A 159 11.31 -3.06 -10.73
CA ILE A 159 10.60 -2.30 -11.76
C ILE A 159 11.36 -2.36 -13.08
N LYS A 160 12.69 -2.10 -13.06
CA LYS A 160 13.55 -2.18 -14.25
C LYS A 160 13.50 -3.56 -14.90
N SER A 161 13.59 -4.65 -14.12
CA SER A 161 13.50 -6.02 -14.62
C SER A 161 12.15 -6.29 -15.30
N LYS A 162 11.03 -5.83 -14.70
CA LYS A 162 9.70 -5.97 -15.32
C LYS A 162 9.59 -5.21 -16.65
N HIS A 163 10.16 -4.01 -16.74
CA HIS A 163 10.18 -3.24 -17.99
C HIS A 163 11.00 -3.94 -19.06
N LEU A 164 12.16 -4.48 -18.70
CA LEU A 164 13.01 -5.23 -19.62
C LEU A 164 12.31 -6.48 -20.16
N GLU A 165 11.65 -7.25 -19.31
CA GLU A 165 10.89 -8.43 -19.74
C GLU A 165 9.70 -8.08 -20.65
N LYS A 166 9.00 -6.97 -20.36
CA LYS A 166 7.94 -6.47 -21.25
C LYS A 166 8.52 -6.07 -22.62
N ALA A 167 9.67 -5.40 -22.65
CA ALA A 167 10.34 -5.02 -23.90
C ALA A 167 10.77 -6.25 -24.71
N LYS A 168 11.40 -7.24 -24.07
CA LYS A 168 11.77 -8.52 -24.71
C LYS A 168 10.56 -9.24 -25.31
N LYS A 169 9.41 -9.29 -24.59
CA LYS A 169 8.18 -9.89 -25.12
C LYS A 169 7.66 -9.17 -26.36
N ARG A 170 7.68 -7.84 -26.38
CA ARG A 170 7.27 -7.04 -27.54
C ARG A 170 8.15 -7.33 -28.75
N LEU A 171 9.47 -7.35 -28.57
CA LEU A 171 10.43 -7.66 -29.63
C LEU A 171 10.19 -9.07 -30.21
N ARG A 172 10.06 -10.10 -29.34
CA ARG A 172 9.75 -11.46 -29.80
C ARG A 172 8.45 -11.52 -30.63
N HIS A 173 7.42 -10.79 -30.17
CA HIS A 173 6.15 -10.75 -30.89
C HIS A 173 6.31 -10.13 -32.29
N MET A 174 7.05 -9.04 -32.39
CA MET A 174 7.34 -8.40 -33.69
C MET A 174 8.11 -9.34 -34.64
N PHE A 175 9.13 -10.04 -34.13
CA PHE A 175 9.90 -10.99 -34.95
C PHE A 175 9.08 -12.23 -35.39
N ASN A 176 8.09 -12.65 -34.61
CA ASN A 176 7.23 -13.78 -34.98
C ASN A 176 6.11 -13.39 -35.96
N MET A 177 5.93 -12.12 -36.26
CA MET A 177 4.96 -11.62 -37.24
C MET A 177 5.59 -11.29 -38.62
N LEU A 178 6.92 -11.36 -38.72
CA LEU A 178 7.69 -11.23 -39.97
C LEU A 178 8.00 -12.59 -40.59
#